data_69c0e5a367c106e221c7dc3760b80a83
#
_entry.id   69c0e5a367c106e221c7dc3760b80a83
#
_cell.length_a   1.000
_cell.length_b   1.000
_cell.length_c   1.000
_cell.angle_alpha   90.00
_cell.angle_beta   90.00
_cell.angle_gamma   90.00
#
_symmetry.space_group_name_H-M   'P 1'
#
loop_
_entity.id
_entity.type
_entity.pdbx_description
1 polymer ?
#
loop_
_entity_poly.entity_id
_entity_poly.type
_entity_poly.pdbx_seq_one_letter_code
_entity_poly.pdbx_strand_id
1 'polypeptide(L)'
;MLLPGPETVAVLIRKVPAHKLVTTHLLCQELTDQFKVKGTCPVTTQKAVQAIAHDSTKRVPYWRVIKANGALMGRFPGGVDGQATLLRREGFAVERKGNVAKVKNFRESLIRFH
;
A
#
# COMPACT_ATOMS: atom_id res chain seq x y z
N MET A 1 -5.38 14.16 15.02
CA MET A 1 -5.18 13.07 14.05
C MET A 1 -4.43 13.60 12.85
N LEU A 2 -3.39 12.90 12.43
CA LEU A 2 -2.59 13.29 11.27
C LEU A 2 -3.35 13.03 9.97
N LEU A 3 -3.30 13.99 9.04
CA LEU A 3 -3.87 13.87 7.70
C LEU A 3 -2.70 13.90 6.70
N PRO A 4 -2.08 12.75 6.38
CA PRO A 4 -0.87 12.75 5.57
C PRO A 4 -1.15 13.09 4.11
N GLY A 5 -0.29 13.91 3.52
CA GLY A 5 -0.34 14.21 2.09
C GLY A 5 0.37 13.16 1.26
N PRO A 6 0.21 13.19 -0.10
CA PRO A 6 0.84 12.21 -0.98
C PRO A 6 2.36 12.13 -0.83
N GLU A 7 3.06 13.24 -0.70
CA GLU A 7 4.52 13.23 -0.57
C GLU A 7 5.00 12.50 0.68
N THR A 8 4.31 12.72 1.80
CA THR A 8 4.65 12.07 3.07
C THR A 8 4.50 10.55 2.96
N VAL A 9 3.40 10.10 2.35
CA VAL A 9 3.13 8.67 2.16
C VAL A 9 4.10 8.07 1.13
N ALA A 10 4.42 8.81 0.06
CA ALA A 10 5.34 8.35 -0.98
C ALA A 10 6.73 8.02 -0.41
N VAL A 11 7.22 8.83 0.53
CA VAL A 11 8.52 8.57 1.17
C VAL A 11 8.54 7.20 1.84
N LEU A 12 7.46 6.84 2.53
CA LEU A 12 7.36 5.53 3.19
C LEU A 12 7.27 4.39 2.18
N ILE A 13 6.47 4.56 1.13
CA ILE A 13 6.29 3.51 0.11
C ILE A 13 7.62 3.23 -0.60
N ARG A 14 8.42 4.25 -0.87
CA ARG A 14 9.75 4.08 -1.49
C ARG A 14 10.70 3.24 -0.66
N LYS A 15 10.48 3.15 0.65
CA LYS A 15 11.29 2.31 1.54
C LYS A 15 10.92 0.83 1.45
N VAL A 16 9.81 0.49 0.82
CA VAL A 16 9.37 -0.90 0.66
C VAL A 16 10.17 -1.52 -0.49
N PRO A 17 11.04 -2.51 -0.21
CA PRO A 17 11.85 -3.12 -1.28
C PRO A 17 11.03 -4.08 -2.14
N ALA A 18 11.61 -4.50 -3.26
CA ALA A 18 11.01 -5.54 -4.10
C ALA A 18 10.78 -6.81 -3.28
N HIS A 19 9.72 -7.53 -3.58
CA HIS A 19 9.29 -8.75 -2.88
C HIS A 19 8.81 -8.53 -1.44
N LYS A 20 8.54 -7.26 -1.06
CA LYS A 20 7.91 -6.92 0.22
C LYS A 20 6.64 -6.12 0.00
N LEU A 21 5.75 -6.17 0.98
CA LEU A 21 4.45 -5.50 0.96
C LEU A 21 4.29 -4.62 2.19
N VAL A 22 3.39 -3.64 2.08
CA VAL A 22 3.00 -2.80 3.21
C VAL A 22 1.47 -2.70 3.22
N THR A 23 0.88 -2.77 4.40
CA THR A 23 -0.56 -2.54 4.55
C THR A 23 -0.83 -1.07 4.85
N THR A 24 -2.05 -0.63 4.56
CA THR A 24 -2.47 0.72 4.95
C THR A 24 -2.37 0.92 6.46
N HIS A 25 -2.63 -0.13 7.24
CA HIS A 25 -2.50 -0.09 8.70
C HIS A 25 -1.04 0.16 9.12
N LEU A 26 -0.08 -0.52 8.50
CA LEU A 26 1.36 -0.29 8.79
C LEU A 26 1.79 1.11 8.42
N LEU A 27 1.30 1.66 7.30
CA LEU A 27 1.58 3.04 6.93
C LEU A 27 1.06 4.01 8.00
N CYS A 28 -0.16 3.79 8.48
CA CYS A 28 -0.76 4.63 9.53
C CYS A 28 0.05 4.55 10.83
N GLN A 29 0.46 3.35 11.24
CA GLN A 29 1.27 3.17 12.44
C GLN A 29 2.61 3.88 12.34
N GLU A 30 3.29 3.75 11.21
CA GLU A 30 4.59 4.39 11.01
C GLU A 30 4.47 5.92 11.03
N LEU A 31 3.45 6.47 10.38
CA LEU A 31 3.20 7.91 10.39
C LEU A 31 2.89 8.41 11.80
N THR A 32 2.08 7.66 12.55
CA THR A 32 1.76 7.97 13.95
C THR A 32 3.04 8.05 14.79
N ASP A 33 3.95 7.11 14.61
CA ASP A 33 5.20 7.06 15.36
C ASP A 33 6.16 8.18 14.93
N GLN A 34 6.32 8.41 13.62
CA GLN A 34 7.24 9.43 13.11
C GLN A 34 6.84 10.85 13.52
N PHE A 35 5.55 11.14 13.48
CA PHE A 35 5.04 12.48 13.80
C PHE A 35 4.64 12.63 15.28
N LYS A 36 4.79 11.57 16.08
CA LYS A 36 4.48 11.57 17.51
C LYS A 36 3.07 12.09 17.81
N VAL A 37 2.11 11.66 17.00
CA VAL A 37 0.70 12.02 17.14
C VAL A 37 -0.08 10.83 17.72
N LYS A 38 -1.36 11.06 18.07
CA LYS A 38 -2.21 10.00 18.65
C LYS A 38 -2.78 9.04 17.61
N GLY A 39 -2.75 9.41 16.33
CA GLY A 39 -3.24 8.57 15.28
C GLY A 39 -3.11 9.22 13.91
N THR A 40 -3.33 8.44 12.87
CA THR A 40 -3.29 8.87 11.47
C THR A 40 -4.59 8.46 10.80
N CYS A 41 -5.20 9.38 10.04
CA CYS A 41 -6.47 9.11 9.37
C CYS A 41 -6.28 8.04 8.27
N PRO A 42 -6.91 6.86 8.39
CA PRO A 42 -6.75 5.81 7.39
C PRO A 42 -7.36 6.19 6.03
N VAL A 43 -8.47 6.94 6.03
CA VAL A 43 -9.12 7.37 4.79
C VAL A 43 -8.21 8.33 4.01
N THR A 44 -7.61 9.31 4.69
CA THR A 44 -6.69 10.26 4.06
C THR A 44 -5.43 9.55 3.56
N THR A 45 -4.93 8.56 4.31
CA THR A 45 -3.79 7.74 3.90
C THR A 45 -4.10 6.98 2.61
N GLN A 46 -5.28 6.35 2.51
CA GLN A 46 -5.70 5.65 1.31
C GLN A 46 -5.83 6.61 0.12
N LYS A 47 -6.41 7.79 0.32
CA LYS A 47 -6.53 8.81 -0.73
C LYS A 47 -5.15 9.27 -1.21
N ALA A 48 -4.20 9.41 -0.30
CA ALA A 48 -2.83 9.79 -0.66
C ALA A 48 -2.17 8.71 -1.52
N VAL A 49 -2.35 7.43 -1.19
CA VAL A 49 -1.84 6.32 -1.99
C VAL A 49 -2.47 6.31 -3.39
N GLN A 50 -3.78 6.54 -3.47
CA GLN A 50 -4.48 6.62 -4.76
C GLN A 50 -3.93 7.77 -5.62
N ALA A 51 -3.71 8.93 -5.04
CA ALA A 51 -3.14 10.08 -5.75
C ALA A 51 -1.75 9.77 -6.28
N ILE A 52 -0.92 9.10 -5.49
CA ILE A 52 0.42 8.66 -5.91
C ILE A 52 0.30 7.68 -7.08
N ALA A 53 -0.63 6.73 -7.01
CA ALA A 53 -0.81 5.70 -8.03
C ALA A 53 -1.20 6.31 -9.39
N HIS A 54 -1.97 7.38 -9.40
CA HIS A 54 -2.40 8.05 -10.62
C HIS A 54 -1.44 9.13 -11.11
N ASP A 55 -0.34 9.37 -10.39
CA ASP A 55 0.68 10.35 -10.78
C ASP A 55 1.89 9.64 -11.36
N SER A 56 1.97 9.59 -12.70
CA SER A 56 3.04 8.89 -13.40
C SER A 56 4.42 9.51 -13.19
N THR A 57 4.49 10.75 -12.69
CA THR A 57 5.76 11.44 -12.45
C THR A 57 6.46 10.99 -11.18
N LYS A 58 5.74 10.38 -10.25
CA LYS A 58 6.28 10.05 -8.93
C LYS A 58 7.08 8.74 -8.86
N ARG A 59 6.90 7.83 -9.78
CA ARG A 59 7.64 6.56 -9.86
C ARG A 59 7.74 5.82 -8.52
N VAL A 60 6.61 5.74 -7.81
CA VAL A 60 6.53 5.08 -6.49
C VAL A 60 5.94 3.69 -6.68
N PRO A 61 6.47 2.65 -6.00
CA PRO A 61 5.91 1.29 -6.11
C PRO A 61 4.59 1.15 -5.34
N TYR A 62 3.58 1.90 -5.74
CA TYR A 62 2.27 1.97 -5.07
C TYR A 62 1.57 0.61 -5.00
N TRP A 63 1.83 -0.29 -5.96
CA TRP A 63 1.18 -1.60 -6.02
C TRP A 63 1.56 -2.50 -4.83
N ARG A 64 2.61 -2.15 -4.09
CA ARG A 64 3.02 -2.88 -2.88
C ARG A 64 2.15 -2.56 -1.67
N VAL A 65 1.23 -1.59 -1.78
CA VAL A 65 0.30 -1.23 -0.71
C VAL A 65 -0.97 -2.05 -0.85
N ILE A 66 -1.32 -2.78 0.22
CA ILE A 66 -2.51 -3.61 0.28
C ILE A 66 -3.32 -3.26 1.53
N LYS A 67 -4.54 -3.76 1.60
CA LYS A 67 -5.38 -3.59 2.79
C LYS A 67 -4.86 -4.45 3.93
N ALA A 68 -5.27 -4.15 5.16
CA ALA A 68 -4.82 -4.86 6.35
C ALA A 68 -5.10 -6.36 6.31
N ASN A 69 -6.13 -6.79 5.59
CA ASN A 69 -6.47 -8.21 5.41
C ASN A 69 -5.81 -8.86 4.20
N GLY A 70 -4.89 -8.15 3.52
CA GLY A 70 -4.22 -8.67 2.34
C GLY A 70 -4.92 -8.42 1.02
N ALA A 71 -6.12 -7.82 1.03
CA ALA A 71 -6.88 -7.55 -0.19
C ALA A 71 -6.24 -6.42 -1.00
N LEU A 72 -6.38 -6.50 -2.33
CA LEU A 72 -5.88 -5.47 -3.23
C LEU A 72 -6.73 -4.20 -3.14
N MET A 73 -6.13 -3.06 -3.45
CA MET A 73 -6.74 -1.74 -3.23
C MET A 73 -7.83 -1.37 -4.23
N GLY A 74 -7.89 -1.89 -5.38
CA GLY A 74 -8.97 -1.70 -6.35
C GLY A 74 -9.12 -0.32 -6.99
N ARG A 75 -8.54 0.73 -6.44
CA ARG A 75 -8.63 2.12 -6.95
C ARG A 75 -7.35 2.63 -7.58
N PHE A 76 -6.45 1.73 -7.90
CA PHE A 76 -5.23 2.05 -8.64
C PHE A 76 -5.48 1.99 -10.15
N PRO A 77 -4.58 2.56 -10.98
CA PRO A 77 -4.71 2.46 -12.43
C PRO A 77 -4.84 0.99 -12.87
N GLY A 78 -5.85 0.68 -13.68
CA GLY A 78 -6.15 -0.69 -14.06
C GLY A 78 -6.95 -1.48 -13.03
N GLY A 79 -7.32 -0.87 -11.92
CA GLY A 79 -8.11 -1.50 -10.86
C GLY A 79 -7.39 -2.65 -10.17
N VAL A 80 -8.16 -3.60 -9.64
CA VAL A 80 -7.62 -4.80 -8.98
C VAL A 80 -6.74 -5.61 -9.94
N ASP A 81 -7.16 -5.76 -11.19
CA ASP A 81 -6.40 -6.53 -12.18
C ASP A 81 -5.05 -5.88 -12.50
N GLY A 82 -4.99 -4.57 -12.58
CA GLY A 82 -3.74 -3.84 -12.79
C GLY A 82 -2.75 -4.04 -11.65
N GLN A 83 -3.22 -3.91 -10.41
CA GLN A 83 -2.40 -4.16 -9.24
C GLN A 83 -1.95 -5.62 -9.17
N ALA A 84 -2.85 -6.56 -9.42
CA ALA A 84 -2.54 -7.99 -9.42
C ALA A 84 -1.43 -8.32 -10.43
N THR A 85 -1.50 -7.74 -11.63
CA THR A 85 -0.48 -7.95 -12.67
C THR A 85 0.90 -7.50 -12.18
N LEU A 86 0.98 -6.30 -11.58
CA LEU A 86 2.24 -5.77 -11.07
C LEU A 86 2.80 -6.62 -9.92
N LEU A 87 1.93 -7.09 -9.02
CA LEU A 87 2.34 -7.95 -7.92
C LEU A 87 2.84 -9.31 -8.43
N ARG A 88 2.17 -9.89 -9.41
CA ARG A 88 2.62 -11.15 -10.01
C ARG A 88 3.98 -11.03 -10.67
N ARG A 89 4.28 -9.89 -11.29
CA ARG A 89 5.60 -9.60 -11.86
C ARG A 89 6.71 -9.59 -10.80
N GLU A 90 6.36 -9.27 -9.55
CA GLU A 90 7.30 -9.30 -8.44
C GLU A 90 7.35 -10.67 -7.75
N GLY A 91 6.62 -11.66 -8.24
CA GLY A 91 6.62 -13.02 -7.71
C GLY A 91 5.56 -13.31 -6.67
N PHE A 92 4.61 -12.40 -6.43
CA PHE A 92 3.53 -12.65 -5.48
C PHE A 92 2.42 -13.49 -6.11
N ALA A 93 1.86 -14.40 -5.33
CA ALA A 93 0.66 -15.15 -5.72
C ALA A 93 -0.57 -14.36 -5.29
N VAL A 94 -1.48 -14.12 -6.22
CA VAL A 94 -2.74 -13.42 -5.97
C VAL A 94 -3.89 -14.40 -6.16
N GLU A 95 -4.70 -14.57 -5.13
CA GLU A 95 -5.90 -15.41 -5.16
C GLU A 95 -7.13 -14.53 -5.34
N ARG A 96 -8.09 -15.01 -6.11
CA ARG A 96 -9.34 -14.31 -6.34
C ARG A 96 -10.51 -15.17 -5.89
N LYS A 97 -11.34 -14.63 -4.99
CA LYS A 97 -12.59 -15.27 -4.56
C LYS A 97 -13.73 -14.27 -4.75
N GLY A 98 -14.63 -14.57 -5.68
CA GLY A 98 -15.71 -13.64 -6.02
C GLY A 98 -15.16 -12.29 -6.45
N ASN A 99 -15.56 -11.23 -5.77
CA ASN A 99 -15.14 -9.86 -6.09
C ASN A 99 -13.89 -9.41 -5.33
N VAL A 100 -13.29 -10.30 -4.54
CA VAL A 100 -12.14 -9.95 -3.70
C VAL A 100 -10.89 -10.64 -4.19
N ALA A 101 -9.82 -9.89 -4.42
CA ALA A 101 -8.50 -10.42 -4.72
C ALA A 101 -7.59 -10.17 -3.53
N LYS A 102 -6.84 -11.18 -3.12
CA LYS A 102 -5.91 -11.11 -1.99
C LYS A 102 -4.55 -11.68 -2.36
N VAL A 103 -3.50 -11.14 -1.75
CA VAL A 103 -2.16 -11.73 -1.87
C VAL A 103 -2.07 -12.94 -0.93
N LYS A 104 -1.70 -14.07 -1.49
CA LYS A 104 -1.50 -15.30 -0.71
C LYS A 104 -0.29 -15.14 0.19
N ASN A 105 -0.42 -15.54 1.47
CA ASN A 105 0.66 -15.47 2.46
C ASN A 105 1.28 -14.06 2.59
N PHE A 106 0.46 -13.02 2.46
CA PHE A 106 0.95 -11.63 2.47
C PHE A 106 1.71 -11.28 3.76
N ARG A 107 1.35 -11.91 4.90
CA ARG A 107 1.99 -11.61 6.19
C ARG A 107 3.47 -11.94 6.21
N GLU A 108 3.91 -12.93 5.43
CA GLU A 108 5.32 -13.32 5.34
C GLU A 108 6.14 -12.28 4.57
N SER A 109 5.48 -11.47 3.75
CA SER A 109 6.14 -10.47 2.91
C SER A 109 6.00 -9.04 3.44
N LEU A 110 5.36 -8.85 4.61
CA LEU A 110 5.20 -7.52 5.16
C LEU A 110 6.52 -6.92 5.61
N ILE A 111 6.71 -5.65 5.26
CA ILE A 111 7.89 -4.90 5.67
C ILE A 111 7.80 -4.53 7.15
N ARG A 112 8.96 -4.43 7.79
CA ARG A 112 9.09 -3.87 9.13
C ARG A 112 9.88 -2.57 9.01
N PHE A 113 9.28 -1.46 9.46
CA PHE A 113 9.95 -0.16 9.44
C PHE A 113 10.98 -0.03 10.56
N HIS A 114 10.89 -0.88 11.55
CA HIS A 114 11.77 -0.86 12.71
C HIS A 114 12.39 -2.23 12.98
#